data_41e7dfec4f465236f5ae3cbefb891c2f
#
_entry.id   41e7dfec4f465236f5ae3cbefb891c2f
#
_cell.length_a   1.000
_cell.length_b   1.000
_cell.length_c   1.000
_cell.angle_alpha   90.00
_cell.angle_beta   90.00
_cell.angle_gamma   90.00
#
_symmetry.space_group_name_H-M   'P 1'
#
loop_
_entity.id
_entity.type
_entity.pdbx_description
1 polymer ?
#
loop_
_entity_poly.entity_id
_entity_poly.type
_entity_poly.pdbx_seq_one_letter_code
_entity_poly.pdbx_strand_id
1 'polypeptide(L)'
;MKRQRSIFVFLILSIILGCDRKPFVDHKLKFEKISENCENLKPSFRMVSNIAGERYEFEKCLAGNFTKDMINVSRQGDTVLVQFERPSSQEVLYKITLDIDSYPRYSFITVDGETFAVTRSKD
;
A
#
# COMPACT_ATOMS: atom_id res chain seq x y z
N MET A 1 18.29 -24.86 -42.61
CA MET A 1 16.90 -25.03 -42.26
C MET A 1 16.62 -25.24 -40.78
N LYS A 2 17.47 -25.96 -40.07
CA LYS A 2 17.31 -26.13 -38.60
C LYS A 2 17.51 -24.84 -37.79
N ARG A 3 18.25 -23.89 -38.31
CA ARG A 3 18.48 -22.59 -37.66
C ARG A 3 17.25 -21.68 -37.61
N GLN A 4 16.40 -21.74 -38.61
CA GLN A 4 15.19 -20.90 -38.66
C GLN A 4 14.13 -21.31 -37.66
N ARG A 5 14.03 -22.61 -37.37
CA ARG A 5 13.08 -23.11 -36.38
C ARG A 5 13.46 -22.72 -34.96
N SER A 6 14.74 -22.71 -34.65
CA SER A 6 15.24 -22.32 -33.32
C SER A 6 15.01 -20.83 -33.04
N ILE A 7 15.21 -19.98 -34.05
CA ILE A 7 15.00 -18.53 -33.94
C ILE A 7 13.50 -18.22 -33.71
N PHE A 8 12.60 -18.96 -34.40
CA PHE A 8 11.17 -18.77 -34.28
C PHE A 8 10.63 -19.13 -32.88
N VAL A 9 11.13 -20.24 -32.32
CA VAL A 9 10.78 -20.65 -30.95
C VAL A 9 11.28 -19.64 -29.93
N PHE A 10 12.45 -19.08 -30.14
CA PHE A 10 13.01 -18.06 -29.24
C PHE A 10 12.21 -16.76 -29.27
N LEU A 11 11.70 -16.35 -30.43
CA LEU A 11 10.87 -15.16 -30.57
C LEU A 11 9.52 -15.31 -29.87
N ILE A 12 8.91 -16.49 -29.96
CA ILE A 12 7.63 -16.79 -29.28
C ILE A 12 7.80 -16.75 -27.76
N LEU A 13 8.91 -17.28 -27.23
CA LEU A 13 9.23 -17.26 -25.81
C LEU A 13 9.40 -15.81 -25.30
N SER A 14 10.04 -14.95 -26.11
CA SER A 14 10.24 -13.56 -25.74
C SER A 14 8.92 -12.77 -25.64
N ILE A 15 7.95 -13.10 -26.49
CA ILE A 15 6.63 -12.47 -26.49
C ILE A 15 5.85 -12.87 -25.23
N ILE A 16 5.94 -14.12 -24.80
CA ILE A 16 5.28 -14.62 -23.58
C ILE A 16 5.86 -13.94 -22.33
N LEU A 17 7.17 -13.78 -22.27
CA LEU A 17 7.85 -13.12 -21.14
C LEU A 17 7.56 -11.61 -21.11
N GLY A 18 7.27 -10.98 -22.24
CA GLY A 18 6.94 -9.57 -22.33
C GLY A 18 5.54 -9.20 -21.86
N CYS A 19 4.67 -10.19 -21.59
CA CYS A 19 3.31 -9.95 -21.11
C CYS A 19 3.19 -9.90 -19.58
N ASP A 20 4.27 -10.21 -18.85
CA ASP A 20 4.25 -10.18 -17.39
C ASP A 20 4.32 -8.73 -16.88
N ARG A 21 3.41 -8.41 -15.96
CA ARG A 21 3.41 -7.10 -15.29
C ARG A 21 4.63 -6.97 -14.40
N LYS A 22 5.24 -5.79 -14.44
CA LYS A 22 6.31 -5.48 -13.49
C LYS A 22 5.73 -5.26 -12.10
N PRO A 23 6.39 -5.75 -11.04
CA PRO A 23 5.96 -5.46 -9.68
C PRO A 23 5.92 -3.96 -9.41
N PHE A 24 4.89 -3.53 -8.68
CA PHE A 24 4.75 -2.13 -8.26
C PHE A 24 4.00 -2.03 -6.94
N VAL A 25 4.16 -0.92 -6.28
CA VAL A 25 3.33 -0.53 -5.14
C VAL A 25 3.00 0.96 -5.27
N ASP A 26 1.71 1.25 -5.41
CA ASP A 26 1.19 2.61 -5.50
C ASP A 26 0.29 2.90 -4.32
N HIS A 27 0.25 4.15 -3.89
CA HIS A 27 -0.62 4.56 -2.81
C HIS A 27 -1.20 5.94 -3.05
N LYS A 28 -2.38 6.17 -2.46
CA LYS A 28 -3.01 7.48 -2.38
C LYS A 28 -3.40 7.73 -0.94
N LEU A 29 -3.04 8.89 -0.43
CA LEU A 29 -3.31 9.25 0.95
C LEU A 29 -4.27 10.44 1.01
N LYS A 30 -5.34 10.27 1.79
CA LYS A 30 -6.22 11.35 2.21
C LYS A 30 -6.19 11.42 3.72
N PHE A 31 -6.15 12.62 4.25
CA PHE A 31 -6.17 12.81 5.69
C PHE A 31 -6.99 14.04 6.05
N GLU A 32 -7.66 13.95 7.18
CA GLU A 32 -8.51 15.01 7.69
C GLU A 32 -8.30 15.15 9.19
N LYS A 33 -8.05 16.37 9.65
CA LYS A 33 -7.92 16.66 11.06
C LYS A 33 -9.27 16.57 11.75
N ILE A 34 -9.38 15.75 12.79
CA ILE A 34 -10.63 15.57 13.53
C ILE A 34 -10.58 16.11 14.96
N SER A 35 -9.37 16.31 15.52
CA SER A 35 -9.22 16.89 16.87
C SER A 35 -7.85 17.52 17.01
N GLU A 36 -7.77 18.57 17.84
CA GLU A 36 -6.52 19.26 18.17
C GLU A 36 -5.62 18.43 19.08
N ASN A 37 -6.15 17.35 19.70
CA ASN A 37 -5.40 16.50 20.58
C ASN A 37 -5.72 15.04 20.32
N CYS A 38 -4.90 14.15 20.88
CA CYS A 38 -4.98 12.71 20.63
C CYS A 38 -5.71 11.94 21.73
N GLU A 39 -6.42 12.61 22.62
CA GLU A 39 -7.05 11.96 23.76
C GLU A 39 -8.16 10.99 23.39
N ASN A 40 -8.84 11.24 22.27
CA ASN A 40 -9.97 10.43 21.81
C ASN A 40 -9.63 9.48 20.66
N LEU A 41 -8.37 9.08 20.55
CA LEU A 41 -7.93 8.15 19.54
C LEU A 41 -8.65 6.82 19.68
N LYS A 42 -9.39 6.41 18.63
CA LYS A 42 -10.06 5.12 18.59
C LYS A 42 -9.20 4.13 17.81
N PRO A 43 -8.92 2.95 18.38
CA PRO A 43 -8.11 1.93 17.70
C PRO A 43 -8.94 1.18 16.67
N SER A 44 -9.48 1.89 15.69
CA SER A 44 -10.25 1.29 14.60
C SER A 44 -9.37 1.21 13.36
N PHE A 45 -9.23 0.00 12.82
CA PHE A 45 -8.51 -0.24 11.57
C PHE A 45 -9.44 -1.03 10.67
N ARG A 46 -9.89 -0.38 9.60
CA ARG A 46 -10.85 -0.97 8.68
C ARG A 46 -10.26 -1.09 7.29
N MET A 47 -10.45 -2.25 6.68
CA MET A 47 -10.04 -2.50 5.30
C MET A 47 -11.26 -2.72 4.43
N VAL A 48 -11.27 -2.09 3.27
CA VAL A 48 -12.26 -2.32 2.22
C VAL A 48 -11.53 -2.71 0.94
N SER A 49 -11.81 -3.90 0.43
CA SER A 49 -11.20 -4.38 -0.81
C SER A 49 -12.06 -3.99 -2.00
N ASN A 50 -11.43 -3.54 -3.09
CA ASN A 50 -12.11 -3.24 -4.34
C ASN A 50 -11.24 -3.65 -5.54
N ILE A 51 -11.73 -3.42 -6.75
CA ILE A 51 -11.03 -3.81 -7.98
C ILE A 51 -9.71 -3.07 -8.14
N ALA A 52 -9.63 -1.84 -7.66
CA ALA A 52 -8.45 -0.98 -7.79
C ALA A 52 -7.44 -1.15 -6.65
N GLY A 53 -7.67 -2.10 -5.73
CA GLY A 53 -6.78 -2.34 -4.60
C GLY A 53 -7.52 -2.38 -3.27
N GLU A 54 -6.84 -2.02 -2.19
CA GLU A 54 -7.38 -2.04 -0.85
C GLU A 54 -7.39 -0.63 -0.26
N ARG A 55 -8.45 -0.30 0.43
CA ARG A 55 -8.59 0.96 1.15
C ARG A 55 -8.56 0.70 2.65
N TYR A 56 -7.68 1.42 3.34
CA TYR A 56 -7.53 1.34 4.80
C TYR A 56 -8.00 2.64 5.42
N GLU A 57 -8.87 2.52 6.42
CA GLU A 57 -9.41 3.66 7.15
C GLU A 57 -9.06 3.50 8.63
N PHE A 58 -8.41 4.49 9.21
CA PHE A 58 -8.01 4.47 10.62
C PHE A 58 -7.74 5.89 11.11
N GLU A 59 -7.68 6.01 12.43
CA GLU A 59 -7.29 7.27 13.08
C GLU A 59 -5.83 7.18 13.51
N LYS A 60 -5.12 8.29 13.45
CA LYS A 60 -3.72 8.34 13.82
C LYS A 60 -3.32 9.70 14.34
N CYS A 61 -2.45 9.71 15.36
CA CYS A 61 -1.85 10.91 15.89
C CYS A 61 -0.61 11.26 15.09
N LEU A 62 -0.63 12.43 14.46
CA LEU A 62 0.45 12.90 13.59
C LEU A 62 0.78 14.34 13.93
N ALA A 63 1.89 14.84 13.40
CA ALA A 63 2.28 16.23 13.57
C ALA A 63 1.20 17.18 13.06
N GLY A 64 1.01 18.30 13.72
CA GLY A 64 0.01 19.29 13.31
C GLY A 64 0.24 19.86 11.91
N ASN A 65 1.47 19.80 11.41
CA ASN A 65 1.85 20.21 10.07
C ASN A 65 2.04 19.02 9.10
N PHE A 66 1.37 17.91 9.36
CA PHE A 66 1.49 16.70 8.55
C PHE A 66 1.16 16.98 7.08
N THR A 67 1.99 16.45 6.18
CA THR A 67 1.80 16.52 4.73
C THR A 67 1.95 15.12 4.12
N LYS A 68 1.53 14.99 2.87
CA LYS A 68 1.61 13.71 2.15
C LYS A 68 3.03 13.16 1.99
N ASP A 69 4.02 14.02 2.09
CA ASP A 69 5.43 13.63 1.98
C ASP A 69 5.96 12.95 3.24
N MET A 70 5.20 12.98 4.32
CA MET A 70 5.58 12.40 5.62
C MET A 70 5.15 10.95 5.79
N ILE A 71 4.74 10.30 4.71
CA ILE A 71 4.44 8.86 4.69
C ILE A 71 5.40 8.17 3.73
N ASN A 72 5.84 6.97 4.11
CA ASN A 72 6.64 6.12 3.27
C ASN A 72 5.92 4.78 3.09
N VAL A 73 5.67 4.41 1.83
CA VAL A 73 5.04 3.13 1.50
C VAL A 73 6.02 2.35 0.63
N SER A 74 6.35 1.14 1.09
CA SER A 74 7.26 0.25 0.39
C SER A 74 6.73 -1.18 0.47
N ARG A 75 7.44 -2.10 -0.15
CA ARG A 75 7.06 -3.50 -0.14
C ARG A 75 8.26 -4.38 0.15
N GLN A 76 8.07 -5.37 1.00
CA GLN A 76 9.06 -6.40 1.30
C GLN A 76 8.36 -7.76 1.24
N GLY A 77 8.66 -8.54 0.19
CA GLY A 77 7.98 -9.81 -0.04
C GLY A 77 6.48 -9.66 -0.17
N ASP A 78 5.72 -10.37 0.65
CA ASP A 78 4.26 -10.35 0.68
C ASP A 78 3.68 -9.23 1.57
N THR A 79 4.53 -8.37 2.12
CA THR A 79 4.12 -7.35 3.07
C THR A 79 4.31 -5.96 2.50
N VAL A 80 3.27 -5.14 2.53
CA VAL A 80 3.36 -3.71 2.26
C VAL A 80 3.70 -3.01 3.57
N LEU A 81 4.74 -2.20 3.56
CA LEU A 81 5.23 -1.47 4.74
C LEU A 81 4.80 -0.02 4.63
N VAL A 82 4.05 0.46 5.62
CA VAL A 82 3.60 1.83 5.72
C VAL A 82 4.21 2.45 6.96
N GLN A 83 4.95 3.54 6.79
CA GLN A 83 5.59 4.24 7.87
C GLN A 83 5.23 5.72 7.81
N PHE A 84 4.73 6.25 8.94
CA PHE A 84 4.49 7.67 9.09
C PHE A 84 5.67 8.29 9.80
N GLU A 85 6.05 9.49 9.37
CA GLU A 85 7.11 10.24 10.01
C GLU A 85 6.71 10.59 11.44
N ARG A 86 7.62 10.41 12.39
CA ARG A 86 7.37 10.71 13.81
C ARG A 86 7.12 12.19 14.00
N PRO A 87 6.07 12.56 14.77
CA PRO A 87 5.82 13.96 15.02
C PRO A 87 6.93 14.60 15.85
N SER A 88 7.47 15.70 15.37
CA SER A 88 8.44 16.53 16.06
C SER A 88 7.80 17.73 16.76
N SER A 89 6.50 17.89 16.58
CA SER A 89 5.70 18.97 17.14
C SER A 89 4.48 18.40 17.85
N GLN A 90 3.56 19.25 18.29
CA GLN A 90 2.32 18.84 18.92
C GLN A 90 1.55 17.84 18.05
N GLU A 91 1.13 16.73 18.66
CA GLU A 91 0.35 15.71 17.98
C GLU A 91 -1.11 16.13 17.84
N VAL A 92 -1.66 15.86 16.67
CA VAL A 92 -3.05 16.15 16.32
C VAL A 92 -3.67 14.86 15.82
N LEU A 93 -4.95 14.66 16.06
CA LEU A 93 -5.67 13.47 15.65
C LEU A 93 -6.20 13.64 14.23
N TYR A 94 -5.81 12.73 13.36
CA TYR A 94 -6.27 12.70 11.96
C TYR A 94 -7.04 11.43 11.67
N LYS A 95 -8.02 11.57 10.78
CA LYS A 95 -8.64 10.44 10.09
C LYS A 95 -7.85 10.19 8.82
N ILE A 96 -7.39 8.97 8.65
CA ILE A 96 -6.54 8.55 7.53
C ILE A 96 -7.34 7.64 6.60
N THR A 97 -7.30 7.93 5.32
CA THR A 97 -7.77 7.02 4.27
C THR A 97 -6.60 6.75 3.34
N LEU A 98 -6.14 5.51 3.33
CA LEU A 98 -4.98 5.09 2.56
C LEU A 98 -5.40 4.03 1.55
N ASP A 99 -5.24 4.34 0.26
CA ASP A 99 -5.50 3.41 -0.82
C ASP A 99 -4.18 2.80 -1.28
N ILE A 100 -4.10 1.48 -1.31
CA ILE A 100 -2.93 0.73 -1.76
C ILE A 100 -3.31 -0.10 -2.99
N ASP A 101 -2.53 0.05 -4.05
CA ASP A 101 -2.59 -0.81 -5.22
C ASP A 101 -1.20 -1.37 -5.46
N SER A 102 -1.08 -2.69 -5.39
CA SER A 102 0.22 -3.35 -5.50
C SER A 102 0.12 -4.65 -6.29
N TYR A 103 1.13 -4.90 -7.09
CA TYR A 103 1.25 -6.14 -7.86
C TYR A 103 2.65 -6.73 -7.66
N PRO A 104 2.78 -8.03 -7.44
CA PRO A 104 1.70 -9.01 -7.19
C PRO A 104 0.94 -8.71 -5.89
N ARG A 105 -0.21 -9.35 -5.69
CA ARG A 105 -1.02 -9.13 -4.49
C ARG A 105 -0.22 -9.44 -3.24
N TYR A 106 -0.41 -8.61 -2.22
CA TYR A 106 0.26 -8.77 -0.93
C TYR A 106 -0.71 -9.39 0.08
N SER A 107 -0.15 -10.07 1.08
CA SER A 107 -0.94 -10.78 2.09
C SER A 107 -0.97 -10.08 3.43
N PHE A 108 -0.04 -9.16 3.67
CA PHE A 108 0.09 -8.45 4.94
C PHE A 108 0.37 -6.97 4.71
N ILE A 109 -0.11 -6.15 5.62
CA ILE A 109 0.25 -4.74 5.69
C ILE A 109 0.77 -4.42 7.09
N THR A 110 1.91 -3.74 7.16
CA THR A 110 2.49 -3.28 8.42
C THR A 110 2.40 -1.77 8.46
N VAL A 111 1.71 -1.25 9.47
CA VAL A 111 1.58 0.20 9.70
C VAL A 111 2.29 0.53 10.99
N ASP A 112 3.39 1.27 10.88
CA ASP A 112 4.25 1.68 12.02
C ASP A 112 4.58 0.52 12.96
N GLY A 113 4.98 -0.62 12.37
CA GLY A 113 5.41 -1.78 13.12
C GLY A 113 4.31 -2.76 13.51
N GLU A 114 3.05 -2.43 13.31
CA GLU A 114 1.93 -3.32 13.59
C GLU A 114 1.45 -3.99 12.30
N THR A 115 1.39 -5.32 12.28
CA THR A 115 1.10 -6.10 11.09
C THR A 115 -0.34 -6.62 11.12
N PHE A 116 -1.02 -6.44 10.00
CA PHE A 116 -2.40 -6.90 9.79
C PHE A 116 -2.44 -7.84 8.59
N ALA A 117 -3.22 -8.91 8.69
CA ALA A 117 -3.50 -9.77 7.55
C ALA A 117 -4.51 -9.09 6.62
N VAL A 118 -4.25 -9.17 5.33
CA VAL A 118 -5.13 -8.59 4.31
C VAL A 118 -6.21 -9.61 3.99
N THR A 119 -7.46 -9.27 4.34
CA THR A 119 -8.62 -10.11 4.03
C THR A 119 -9.33 -9.55 2.80
N ARG A 120 -9.44 -10.39 1.76
CA ARG A 120 -10.16 -10.03 0.54
C ARG A 120 -11.39 -10.89 0.41
N SER A 121 -12.48 -10.27 -0.05
CA SER A 121 -13.68 -11.05 -0.36
C SER A 121 -13.39 -11.99 -1.51
N LYS A 122 -13.81 -13.25 -1.35
CA LYS A 122 -13.72 -14.24 -2.42
C LYS A 122 -14.89 -14.04 -3.38
N ASP A 123 -14.62 -13.53 -4.53
CA ASP A 123 -15.61 -13.42 -5.59
C ASP A 123 -15.31 -14.41 -6.70
#